data_9691c59ede629c5a1a2e517a12c7dc0f
#
_entry.id   9691c59ede629c5a1a2e517a12c7dc0f
#
_cell.length_a   1.000
_cell.length_b   1.000
_cell.length_c   1.000
_cell.angle_alpha   90.00
_cell.angle_beta   90.00
_cell.angle_gamma   90.00
#
_symmetry.space_group_name_H-M   'P 1'
#
loop_
_entity.id
_entity.type
_entity.pdbx_description
1 polymer ?
#
loop_
_entity_poly.entity_id
_entity_poly.type
_entity_poly.pdbx_seq_one_letter_code
_entity_poly.pdbx_strand_id
1 'polypeptide(L)'
;MASDYIQIDEVSMHLEEENASFDMKYSLDTFTRIYVMILGCRSLESELMSFLGFYDHVELIKANISEATLYVSGAGKYNSGYYLFDATPFGNKDEPVMDGIPRFSVVYPGGRIRTFYNVTATQNVFSEDDEATSSPDHSRVKQRRG
;
A
#
# COMPACT_ATOMS: atom_id res chain seq x y z
N MET A 1 15.65 -13.32 -5.53
CA MET A 1 14.53 -13.06 -4.78
C MET A 1 14.82 -12.86 -3.35
N ALA A 2 14.36 -11.83 -2.97
CA ALA A 2 14.70 -11.41 -1.72
C ALA A 2 14.44 -12.44 -0.71
N SER A 3 13.48 -12.87 -0.41
CA SER A 3 13.24 -13.47 0.86
C SER A 3 12.42 -14.69 0.79
N ASP A 4 13.07 -15.77 0.68
CA ASP A 4 12.36 -17.03 0.76
C ASP A 4 11.72 -17.24 2.12
N TYR A 5 12.15 -16.48 3.14
CA TYR A 5 11.63 -16.65 4.49
C TYR A 5 10.42 -15.76 4.80
N ILE A 6 10.05 -14.86 3.90
CA ILE A 6 8.84 -14.05 4.04
C ILE A 6 7.94 -14.30 2.84
N GLN A 7 6.71 -14.68 3.11
CA GLN A 7 5.71 -14.84 2.06
C GLN A 7 4.63 -13.80 2.28
N ILE A 8 4.45 -12.90 1.32
CA ILE A 8 3.42 -11.87 1.39
C ILE A 8 2.11 -12.49 0.93
N ASP A 9 1.12 -12.51 1.80
CA ASP A 9 -0.16 -13.15 1.52
C ASP A 9 -1.22 -12.16 1.05
N GLU A 10 -1.20 -10.96 1.62
CA GLU A 10 -2.24 -9.99 1.33
C GLU A 10 -1.69 -8.58 1.51
N VAL A 11 -2.08 -7.69 0.60
CA VAL A 11 -1.70 -6.27 0.68
C VAL A 11 -2.96 -5.44 0.49
N SER A 12 -3.17 -4.46 1.37
CA SER A 12 -4.28 -3.51 1.25
C SER A 12 -3.71 -2.11 1.13
N MET A 13 -4.05 -1.43 0.05
CA MET A 13 -3.59 -0.08 -0.22
C MET A 13 -4.72 0.89 0.08
N HIS A 14 -4.54 1.71 1.11
CA HIS A 14 -5.53 2.71 1.52
C HIS A 14 -5.16 4.05 0.92
N LEU A 15 -6.02 4.60 0.09
CA LEU A 15 -5.77 5.87 -0.59
C LEU A 15 -6.07 7.03 0.35
N GLU A 16 -5.13 7.97 0.49
CA GLU A 16 -5.25 9.14 1.37
C GLU A 16 -4.73 10.36 0.63
N GLU A 17 -5.59 10.99 -0.15
CA GLU A 17 -5.20 12.09 -1.02
C GLU A 17 -4.09 11.61 -1.96
N GLU A 18 -2.93 12.26 -2.03
CA GLU A 18 -1.85 11.80 -2.90
C GLU A 18 -0.93 10.78 -2.22
N ASN A 19 -1.28 10.34 -1.01
CA ASN A 19 -0.49 9.38 -0.25
C ASN A 19 -1.22 8.05 -0.17
N ALA A 20 -0.52 7.02 0.29
CA ALA A 20 -1.14 5.71 0.48
C ALA A 20 -0.55 5.01 1.69
N SER A 21 -1.40 4.29 2.39
CA SER A 21 -1.00 3.46 3.51
C SER A 21 -1.14 2.01 3.07
N PHE A 22 -0.09 1.21 3.25
CA PHE A 22 -0.11 -0.19 2.84
C PHE A 22 -0.10 -1.08 4.07
N ASP A 23 -1.16 -1.88 4.22
CA ASP A 23 -1.21 -2.92 5.25
C ASP A 23 -0.86 -4.24 4.59
N MET A 24 0.14 -4.91 5.13
CA MET A 24 0.63 -6.17 4.58
C MET A 24 0.46 -7.29 5.58
N LYS A 25 -0.01 -8.43 5.10
CA LYS A 25 -0.06 -9.65 5.91
C LYS A 25 0.87 -10.65 5.29
N TYR A 26 1.66 -11.30 6.12
CA TYR A 26 2.69 -12.21 5.64
C TYR A 26 2.89 -13.37 6.61
N SER A 27 3.55 -14.39 6.09
CA SER A 27 3.92 -15.57 6.87
C SER A 27 5.43 -15.67 6.86
N LEU A 28 6.00 -16.03 7.99
CA LEU A 28 7.44 -16.22 8.15
C LEU A 28 7.72 -17.70 8.30
N ASP A 29 8.89 -18.15 7.81
CA ASP A 29 9.26 -19.53 8.06
C ASP A 29 9.59 -19.69 9.55
N THR A 30 9.75 -20.93 9.98
CA THR A 30 9.90 -21.24 11.43
C THR A 30 11.12 -20.56 12.02
N PHE A 31 12.26 -20.60 11.36
CA PHE A 31 13.48 -19.98 11.87
C PHE A 31 13.36 -18.48 11.98
N THR A 32 12.82 -17.85 10.96
CA THR A 32 12.64 -16.41 10.96
C THR A 32 11.68 -15.97 12.04
N ARG A 33 10.61 -16.74 12.24
CA ARG A 33 9.65 -16.43 13.29
C ARG A 33 10.31 -16.45 14.66
N ILE A 34 11.09 -17.48 14.94
CA ILE A 34 11.79 -17.60 16.21
C ILE A 34 12.78 -16.45 16.39
N TYR A 35 13.53 -16.16 15.33
CA TYR A 35 14.51 -15.08 15.34
C TYR A 35 13.83 -13.75 15.68
N VAL A 36 12.73 -13.46 15.02
CA VAL A 36 12.00 -12.20 15.22
C VAL A 36 11.41 -12.14 16.62
N MET A 37 10.91 -13.25 17.14
CA MET A 37 10.34 -13.29 18.48
C MET A 37 11.40 -13.02 19.57
N ILE A 38 12.63 -13.42 19.31
CA ILE A 38 13.71 -13.21 20.28
C ILE A 38 14.35 -11.83 20.14
N LEU A 39 14.63 -11.42 18.89
CA LEU A 39 15.39 -10.20 18.61
C LEU A 39 14.55 -9.03 18.11
N GLY A 40 13.24 -9.24 17.94
CA GLY A 40 12.36 -8.18 17.47
C GLY A 40 12.27 -8.12 15.95
N CYS A 41 11.43 -7.22 15.45
CA CYS A 41 11.13 -7.14 14.02
C CYS A 41 12.14 -6.33 13.23
N ARG A 42 13.21 -5.89 13.86
CA ARG A 42 14.18 -5.02 13.20
C ARG A 42 14.78 -5.68 11.96
N SER A 43 14.98 -6.99 12.00
CA SER A 43 15.55 -7.71 10.87
C SER A 43 14.61 -7.75 9.67
N LEU A 44 13.32 -7.48 9.87
CA LEU A 44 12.35 -7.47 8.79
C LEU A 44 12.21 -6.11 8.13
N GLU A 45 12.66 -5.04 8.78
CA GLU A 45 12.38 -3.67 8.30
C GLU A 45 12.88 -3.44 6.89
N SER A 46 14.11 -3.83 6.59
CA SER A 46 14.66 -3.59 5.26
C SER A 46 13.93 -4.39 4.19
N GLU A 47 13.51 -5.61 4.54
CA GLU A 47 12.76 -6.45 3.60
C GLU A 47 11.38 -5.86 3.30
N LEU A 48 10.71 -5.40 4.35
CA LEU A 48 9.39 -4.80 4.18
C LEU A 48 9.48 -3.50 3.39
N MET A 49 10.47 -2.67 3.69
CA MET A 49 10.68 -1.43 2.94
C MET A 49 11.00 -1.73 1.48
N SER A 50 11.80 -2.76 1.25
CA SER A 50 12.20 -3.16 -0.09
C SER A 50 11.03 -3.64 -0.93
N PHE A 51 9.97 -4.15 -0.30
CA PHE A 51 8.77 -4.59 -1.02
C PHE A 51 8.10 -3.42 -1.74
N LEU A 52 8.25 -2.20 -1.21
CA LEU A 52 7.72 -0.99 -1.84
C LEU A 52 8.86 -0.10 -2.37
N GLY A 53 9.94 -0.74 -2.80
CA GLY A 53 11.17 -0.04 -3.17
C GLY A 53 11.11 0.78 -4.45
N PHE A 54 10.04 0.67 -5.23
CA PHE A 54 9.86 1.52 -6.40
C PHE A 54 9.28 2.88 -6.04
N TYR A 55 8.80 3.06 -4.79
CA TYR A 55 8.34 4.36 -4.31
C TYR A 55 9.50 5.12 -3.69
N ASP A 56 9.47 6.44 -3.78
CA ASP A 56 10.58 7.27 -3.31
C ASP A 56 10.57 7.53 -1.81
N HIS A 57 9.39 7.61 -1.21
CA HIS A 57 9.26 8.02 0.19
C HIS A 57 8.38 7.04 0.95
N VAL A 58 9.01 6.03 1.51
CA VAL A 58 8.33 4.96 2.25
C VAL A 58 8.76 5.00 3.71
N GLU A 59 7.78 4.90 4.60
CA GLU A 59 8.03 4.88 6.04
C GLU A 59 7.35 3.67 6.65
N LEU A 60 8.10 2.90 7.44
CA LEU A 60 7.52 1.78 8.18
C LEU A 60 6.88 2.31 9.45
N ILE A 61 5.58 2.14 9.57
CA ILE A 61 4.84 2.66 10.72
C ILE A 61 4.86 1.65 11.88
N LYS A 62 4.60 0.38 11.57
CA LYS A 62 4.63 -0.68 12.58
C LYS A 62 4.76 -2.02 11.90
N ALA A 63 5.27 -3.01 12.65
CA ALA A 63 5.42 -4.37 12.15
C ALA A 63 5.45 -5.36 13.31
N ASN A 64 4.91 -6.55 13.05
CA ASN A 64 5.05 -7.68 13.98
C ASN A 64 5.28 -8.93 13.14
N ILE A 65 5.11 -10.13 13.73
CA ILE A 65 5.46 -11.37 13.04
C ILE A 65 4.49 -11.75 11.92
N SER A 66 3.37 -11.06 11.79
CA SER A 66 2.35 -11.41 10.79
C SER A 66 1.85 -10.24 9.98
N GLU A 67 2.09 -9.01 10.38
CA GLU A 67 1.57 -7.85 9.64
C GLU A 67 2.46 -6.63 9.82
N ALA A 68 2.35 -5.73 8.86
CA ALA A 68 3.08 -4.47 8.88
C ALA A 68 2.24 -3.40 8.22
N THR A 69 2.46 -2.16 8.64
CA THR A 69 1.85 -0.99 8.01
C THR A 69 2.98 -0.07 7.54
N LEU A 70 2.95 0.27 6.25
CA LEU A 70 3.91 1.18 5.66
C LEU A 70 3.14 2.36 5.07
N TYR A 71 3.74 3.54 5.12
CA TYR A 71 3.14 4.75 4.60
C TYR A 71 4.00 5.28 3.47
N VAL A 72 3.36 5.62 2.35
CA VAL A 72 4.07 6.14 1.17
C VAL A 72 3.56 7.55 0.90
N SER A 73 4.47 8.52 1.02
CA SER A 73 4.17 9.91 0.68
C SER A 73 4.35 10.11 -0.82
N GLY A 74 3.40 10.81 -1.43
CA GLY A 74 3.51 11.10 -2.86
C GLY A 74 3.30 9.89 -3.74
N ALA A 75 2.54 8.90 -3.26
CA ALA A 75 2.24 7.71 -4.06
C ALA A 75 1.41 8.05 -5.29
N GLY A 76 0.61 9.11 -5.23
CA GLY A 76 -0.20 9.56 -6.34
C GLY A 76 0.04 11.03 -6.65
N LYS A 77 -0.70 11.54 -7.61
CA LYS A 77 -0.58 12.94 -8.04
C LYS A 77 -1.95 13.57 -8.12
N TYR A 78 -2.06 14.80 -7.67
CA TYR A 78 -3.30 15.56 -7.78
C TYR A 78 -3.40 16.20 -9.14
N ASN A 79 -4.55 16.06 -9.79
CA ASN A 79 -4.79 16.65 -11.10
C ASN A 79 -6.28 16.92 -11.25
N SER A 80 -6.64 18.19 -11.25
CA SER A 80 -7.99 18.66 -11.60
C SER A 80 -9.10 17.97 -10.82
N GLY A 81 -8.94 17.88 -9.51
CA GLY A 81 -9.96 17.30 -8.63
C GLY A 81 -9.83 15.82 -8.40
N TYR A 82 -8.79 15.20 -8.92
CA TYR A 82 -8.56 13.77 -8.76
C TYR A 82 -7.15 13.50 -8.28
N TYR A 83 -7.01 12.43 -7.50
CA TYR A 83 -5.71 11.90 -7.12
C TYR A 83 -5.46 10.66 -7.96
N LEU A 84 -4.38 10.66 -8.74
CA LEU A 84 -4.09 9.60 -9.71
C LEU A 84 -2.92 8.77 -9.22
N PHE A 85 -3.10 7.45 -9.21
CA PHE A 85 -2.08 6.51 -8.76
C PHE A 85 -1.74 5.57 -9.90
N ASP A 86 -0.50 5.64 -10.37
CA ASP A 86 -0.04 4.77 -11.45
C ASP A 86 0.30 3.38 -10.93
N ALA A 87 0.08 2.38 -11.76
CA ALA A 87 0.49 1.02 -11.43
C ALA A 87 1.99 1.02 -11.14
N THR A 88 2.36 0.46 -9.98
CA THR A 88 3.74 0.45 -9.51
C THR A 88 4.12 -0.98 -9.15
N PRO A 89 5.21 -1.51 -9.70
CA PRO A 89 5.62 -2.88 -9.37
C PRO A 89 5.94 -3.03 -7.89
N PHE A 90 5.65 -4.20 -7.35
CA PHE A 90 6.10 -4.55 -6.01
C PHE A 90 7.57 -5.00 -6.10
N GLY A 91 8.30 -4.84 -4.98
CA GLY A 91 9.70 -5.12 -4.94
C GLY A 91 10.53 -3.88 -5.21
N ASN A 92 11.73 -4.08 -5.73
CA ASN A 92 12.60 -2.97 -6.07
C ASN A 92 13.34 -3.31 -7.37
N LYS A 93 14.17 -2.37 -7.85
CA LYS A 93 14.82 -2.53 -9.14
C LYS A 93 15.72 -3.75 -9.20
N ASP A 94 16.36 -4.08 -8.09
CA ASP A 94 17.28 -5.21 -8.03
C ASP A 94 16.55 -6.54 -7.86
N GLU A 95 15.44 -6.51 -7.13
CA GLU A 95 14.67 -7.71 -6.81
C GLU A 95 13.17 -7.46 -6.96
N PRO A 96 12.69 -7.37 -8.19
CA PRO A 96 11.25 -7.21 -8.39
C PRO A 96 10.53 -8.49 -7.97
N VAL A 97 9.30 -8.32 -7.50
CA VAL A 97 8.49 -9.46 -7.11
C VAL A 97 8.05 -10.19 -8.38
N MET A 98 8.38 -11.47 -8.47
CA MET A 98 8.08 -12.29 -9.65
C MET A 98 6.81 -13.10 -9.48
N ASP A 99 6.53 -13.55 -8.25
CA ASP A 99 5.32 -14.33 -7.97
C ASP A 99 4.21 -13.37 -7.58
N GLY A 100 3.00 -13.62 -8.06
CA GLY A 100 1.88 -12.74 -7.77
C GLY A 100 1.52 -12.73 -6.30
N ILE A 101 1.16 -11.54 -5.80
CA ILE A 101 0.60 -11.42 -4.46
C ILE A 101 -0.80 -12.02 -4.52
N PRO A 102 -1.12 -12.99 -3.67
CA PRO A 102 -2.40 -13.67 -3.78
C PRO A 102 -3.60 -12.73 -3.74
N ARG A 103 -3.56 -11.70 -2.91
CA ARG A 103 -4.69 -10.80 -2.78
C ARG A 103 -4.20 -9.37 -2.57
N PHE A 104 -4.64 -8.49 -3.45
CA PHE A 104 -4.32 -7.07 -3.36
C PHE A 104 -5.62 -6.28 -3.39
N SER A 105 -5.87 -5.45 -2.39
CA SER A 105 -7.08 -4.64 -2.30
C SER A 105 -6.74 -3.17 -2.28
N VAL A 106 -7.57 -2.38 -2.95
CA VAL A 106 -7.48 -0.92 -2.90
C VAL A 106 -8.70 -0.44 -2.14
N VAL A 107 -8.46 0.29 -1.05
CA VAL A 107 -9.51 0.84 -0.20
C VAL A 107 -9.60 2.34 -0.47
N TYR A 108 -10.73 2.77 -0.99
CA TYR A 108 -10.95 4.17 -1.35
C TYR A 108 -11.44 4.95 -0.14
N PRO A 109 -11.26 6.28 -0.13
CA PRO A 109 -11.65 7.10 1.03
C PRO A 109 -13.09 6.91 1.48
N GLY A 110 -14.00 6.62 0.55
CA GLY A 110 -15.39 6.39 0.91
C GLY A 110 -15.71 5.00 1.43
N GLY A 111 -14.69 4.16 1.57
CA GLY A 111 -14.89 2.80 2.08
C GLY A 111 -15.07 1.75 1.01
N ARG A 112 -15.18 2.14 -0.25
CA ARG A 112 -15.30 1.19 -1.34
C ARG A 112 -13.99 0.42 -1.48
N ILE A 113 -14.08 -0.86 -1.80
CA ILE A 113 -12.90 -1.72 -1.93
C ILE A 113 -12.93 -2.42 -3.29
N ARG A 114 -11.78 -2.43 -3.96
CA ARG A 114 -11.59 -3.24 -5.16
C ARG A 114 -10.48 -4.23 -4.89
N THR A 115 -10.69 -5.49 -5.24
CA THR A 115 -9.74 -6.55 -4.95
C THR A 115 -9.23 -7.18 -6.26
N PHE A 116 -7.93 -7.45 -6.28
CA PHE A 116 -7.24 -8.06 -7.40
C PHE A 116 -6.48 -9.28 -6.88
N TYR A 117 -6.28 -10.25 -7.75
CA TYR A 117 -5.64 -11.51 -7.34
C TYR A 117 -4.42 -11.79 -8.20
N ASN A 118 -3.38 -12.35 -7.56
CA ASN A 118 -2.16 -12.78 -8.25
C ASN A 118 -1.51 -11.66 -9.04
N VAL A 119 -1.31 -10.51 -8.40
CA VAL A 119 -0.73 -9.34 -9.05
C VAL A 119 0.71 -9.13 -8.60
N THR A 120 1.53 -8.58 -9.48
CA THR A 120 2.92 -8.23 -9.16
C THR A 120 3.11 -6.72 -9.09
N ALA A 121 2.03 -5.97 -9.19
CA ALA A 121 2.07 -4.51 -9.19
C ALA A 121 0.74 -3.98 -8.66
N THR A 122 0.76 -2.73 -8.20
CA THR A 122 -0.49 -2.03 -7.92
C THR A 122 -1.19 -1.76 -9.24
N GLN A 123 -2.40 -1.25 -9.17
CA GLN A 123 -3.20 -0.98 -10.37
C GLN A 123 -3.34 0.52 -10.57
N ASN A 124 -3.58 0.93 -11.81
CA ASN A 124 -3.91 2.32 -12.08
C ASN A 124 -5.27 2.62 -11.46
N VAL A 125 -5.30 3.53 -10.49
CA VAL A 125 -6.55 3.88 -9.81
C VAL A 125 -6.59 5.38 -9.62
N PHE A 126 -7.79 5.89 -9.40
CA PHE A 126 -7.94 7.30 -9.07
C PHE A 126 -8.99 7.47 -7.98
N SER A 127 -8.86 8.58 -7.27
CA SER A 127 -9.75 8.93 -6.17
C SER A 127 -10.15 10.38 -6.34
N GLU A 128 -11.44 10.69 -6.14
CA GLU A 128 -11.90 12.06 -6.22
C GLU A 128 -11.48 12.86 -5.00
N ASP A 129 -11.15 14.12 -5.24
CA ASP A 129 -10.88 15.04 -4.15
C ASP A 129 -12.25 15.50 -3.60
N ASP A 130 -12.56 15.12 -2.36
CA ASP A 130 -13.83 15.47 -1.72
C ASP A 130 -14.03 16.99 -1.67
N GLU A 131 -12.98 17.74 -1.49
CA GLU A 131 -13.09 19.19 -1.45
C GLU A 131 -13.49 19.78 -2.79
N ALA A 132 -13.02 19.20 -3.88
CA ALA A 132 -13.37 19.66 -5.22
C ALA A 132 -14.82 19.33 -5.56
N THR A 133 -15.34 18.22 -5.05
CA THR A 133 -16.71 17.81 -5.37
C THR A 133 -17.76 18.39 -4.43
N SER A 134 -17.40 18.82 -3.24
CA SER A 134 -18.32 19.32 -2.25
C SER A 134 -18.57 20.83 -2.34
N SER A 135 -17.97 21.57 -3.20
CA SER A 135 -18.13 23.01 -3.28
C SER A 135 -19.49 23.42 -3.79
N PRO A 136 -19.72 24.10 -3.68
CA PRO A 136 -20.41 24.89 -3.80
C PRO A 136 -20.93 25.44 -4.22
N ASP A 137 -20.94 25.03 -4.29
CA ASP A 137 -21.39 25.51 -4.41
C ASP A 137 -21.80 25.63 -4.09
N HIS A 138 -21.85 24.99 -3.66
CA HIS A 138 -21.97 25.11 -3.32
C HIS A 138 -22.42 25.09 -3.13
N SER A 139 -22.86 25.08 -3.17
CA SER A 139 -23.26 25.27 -3.06
C SER A 139 -23.64 24.81 -2.97
N ARG A 140 -23.66 24.02 -2.75
CA ARG A 140 -23.69 23.77 -2.67
C ARG A 140 -23.88 23.31 -2.42
N VAL A 141 -24.09 22.99 -2.37
CA VAL A 141 -23.88 22.84 -2.20
C VAL A 141 -23.82 22.10 -1.82
N LYS A 142 -23.88 21.56 -1.47
CA LYS A 142 -23.60 21.19 -1.24
C LYS A 142 -23.91 20.53 -1.21
N GLN A 143 -23.96 20.04 -1.38
CA GLN A 143 -23.82 19.68 -1.51
C GLN A 143 -23.87 18.82 -1.48
N ARG A 144 -23.87 18.09 -1.50
CA ARG A 144 -23.46 17.53 -1.60
C ARG A 144 -23.41 16.89 -1.24
N ARG A 145 -23.35 16.44 -1.26
CA ARG A 145 -22.99 16.37 -1.01
C ARG A 145 -22.98 16.48 -0.66
N GLY A 146 -23.04 16.62 -0.69
CA GLY A 146 -22.86 17.34 -0.59
C GLY A 146 -22.58 17.29 -0.35
#